data_b59f025e1b7ebe855d19d947bc72f13f
#
_entry.id   b59f025e1b7ebe855d19d947bc72f13f
#
_cell.length_a   1.000
_cell.length_b   1.000
_cell.length_c   1.000
_cell.angle_alpha   90.00
_cell.angle_beta   90.00
_cell.angle_gamma   90.00
#
_symmetry.space_group_name_H-M   'P 1'
#
loop_
_entity.id
_entity.type
_entity.pdbx_description
1 polymer ?
#
loop_
_entity_poly.entity_id
_entity_poly.type
_entity_poly.pdbx_seq_one_letter_code
_entity_poly.pdbx_strand_id
1 'polypeptide(L)'
;MARNTTVAILTAESGLTQYFEQIRRFPMLERQEEYMLAKRWREHGDRDAAHKLVTSHLRLVTKIASGYRGYGLPISEVASEGNIGLLQAVERFKPEKGFRLATYATWWIKAAIQEYILRSWSLVRMGTTANQKKLFFNLSKAKSKISALDEGDMRPDQVKLIAKRLGVTETDVIDMNRRLGGDASLNATIRADGDSSEWQDCLVDESPDQETTLAASEEFDNRRKALADALGVLDGRDRRIFERRRLAGEQITLAELANEIGVSRERVRQLEVRAFEKVQKAVKKRVAAMEISASLPVQ
;
A
#
# COMPACT_ATOMS: atom_id res chain seq x y z
N MET A 1 41.92 12.19 39.56
CA MET A 1 42.12 12.23 38.08
C MET A 1 40.91 11.53 37.43
N ALA A 2 39.96 12.31 36.99
CA ALA A 2 38.76 11.79 36.32
C ALA A 2 39.12 11.47 34.86
N ARG A 3 38.98 10.18 34.47
CA ARG A 3 39.10 9.77 33.10
C ARG A 3 37.81 10.20 32.37
N ASN A 4 37.88 11.23 31.57
CA ASN A 4 36.87 11.58 30.58
C ASN A 4 36.81 10.47 29.54
N THR A 5 35.86 9.57 29.71
CA THR A 5 35.48 8.62 28.67
C THR A 5 34.64 9.39 27.65
N THR A 6 35.31 9.95 26.65
CA THR A 6 34.66 10.47 25.45
C THR A 6 33.98 9.29 24.76
N VAL A 7 32.68 9.17 24.91
CA VAL A 7 31.86 8.24 24.11
C VAL A 7 31.98 8.73 22.67
N ALA A 8 32.85 8.08 21.89
CA ALA A 8 32.92 8.30 20.46
C ALA A 8 31.53 8.00 19.88
N ILE A 9 30.85 9.01 19.40
CA ILE A 9 29.64 8.83 18.59
C ILE A 9 30.11 8.06 17.35
N LEU A 10 29.90 6.76 17.35
CA LEU A 10 30.12 5.89 16.18
C LEU A 10 29.17 6.38 15.09
N THR A 11 29.67 7.22 14.19
CA THR A 11 28.94 7.54 12.97
C THR A 11 28.68 6.24 12.20
N ALA A 12 27.54 6.14 11.55
CA ALA A 12 27.14 4.92 10.81
C ALA A 12 28.22 4.46 9.81
N GLU A 13 29.02 5.39 9.30
CA GLU A 13 30.17 5.14 8.41
C GLU A 13 31.35 4.43 9.12
N SER A 14 31.63 4.76 10.37
CA SER A 14 32.72 4.11 11.13
C SER A 14 32.39 2.65 11.45
N GLY A 15 31.14 2.35 11.75
CA GLY A 15 30.66 0.98 11.96
C GLY A 15 30.75 0.13 10.71
N LEU A 16 30.45 0.70 9.55
CA LEU A 16 30.53 0.01 8.26
C LEU A 16 31.97 -0.32 7.87
N THR A 17 32.92 0.58 8.13
CA THR A 17 34.34 0.38 7.88
C THR A 17 34.89 -0.76 8.76
N GLN A 18 34.55 -0.76 10.05
CA GLN A 18 34.92 -1.87 10.95
C GLN A 18 34.34 -3.22 10.50
N TYR A 19 33.09 -3.22 10.06
CA TYR A 19 32.44 -4.41 9.52
C TYR A 19 33.18 -4.96 8.29
N PHE A 20 33.58 -4.11 7.35
CA PHE A 20 34.36 -4.52 6.18
C PHE A 20 35.74 -5.03 6.54
N GLU A 21 36.40 -4.47 7.54
CA GLU A 21 37.69 -4.95 8.02
C GLU A 21 37.57 -6.33 8.68
N GLN A 22 36.54 -6.52 9.51
CA GLN A 22 36.28 -7.81 10.13
C GLN A 22 36.00 -8.92 9.12
N ILE A 23 35.17 -8.64 8.11
CA ILE A 23 34.85 -9.60 7.05
C ILE A 23 36.12 -10.04 6.28
N ARG A 24 37.08 -9.14 6.09
CA ARG A 24 38.32 -9.47 5.40
C ARG A 24 39.21 -10.46 6.15
N ARG A 25 39.02 -10.61 7.46
CA ARG A 25 39.80 -11.55 8.29
C ARG A 25 39.36 -13.01 8.10
N PHE A 26 38.13 -13.25 7.66
CA PHE A 26 37.65 -14.61 7.46
C PHE A 26 38.27 -15.26 6.21
N PRO A 27 38.85 -16.47 6.32
CA PRO A 27 39.41 -17.16 5.18
C PRO A 27 38.31 -17.62 4.20
N MET A 28 38.66 -17.71 2.94
CA MET A 28 37.79 -18.34 1.94
C MET A 28 37.94 -19.87 2.04
N LEU A 29 36.79 -20.57 1.99
CA LEU A 29 36.76 -22.02 2.07
C LEU A 29 37.13 -22.68 0.73
N GLU A 30 37.89 -23.77 0.81
CA GLU A 30 38.10 -24.65 -0.32
C GLU A 30 36.83 -25.48 -0.62
N ARG A 31 36.79 -26.04 -1.83
CA ARG A 31 35.60 -26.79 -2.28
C ARG A 31 35.28 -28.00 -1.40
N GLN A 32 36.31 -28.70 -0.94
CA GLN A 32 36.16 -29.89 -0.09
C GLN A 32 35.69 -29.51 1.32
N GLU A 33 36.26 -28.45 1.89
CA GLU A 33 35.84 -27.91 3.20
C GLU A 33 34.42 -27.42 3.17
N GLU A 34 34.04 -26.68 2.14
CA GLU A 34 32.67 -26.20 1.93
C GLU A 34 31.67 -27.36 1.89
N TYR A 35 32.01 -28.43 1.14
CA TYR A 35 31.20 -29.64 1.07
C TYR A 35 31.03 -30.33 2.42
N MET A 36 32.11 -30.50 3.15
CA MET A 36 32.11 -31.18 4.48
C MET A 36 31.31 -30.38 5.51
N LEU A 37 31.49 -29.03 5.54
CA LEU A 37 30.75 -28.17 6.44
C LEU A 37 29.26 -28.14 6.10
N ALA A 38 28.91 -28.06 4.82
CA ALA A 38 27.51 -28.07 4.38
C ALA A 38 26.83 -29.42 4.70
N LYS A 39 27.53 -30.52 4.57
CA LYS A 39 27.03 -31.84 4.94
C LYS A 39 26.82 -31.97 6.44
N ARG A 40 27.78 -31.54 7.27
CA ARG A 40 27.65 -31.50 8.74
C ARG A 40 26.46 -30.64 9.19
N TRP A 41 26.29 -29.47 8.61
CA TRP A 41 25.12 -28.61 8.91
C TRP A 41 23.81 -29.34 8.59
N ARG A 42 23.74 -29.99 7.45
CA ARG A 42 22.50 -30.61 6.99
C ARG A 42 22.12 -31.89 7.70
N GLU A 43 23.13 -32.76 8.03
CA GLU A 43 22.90 -34.05 8.67
C GLU A 43 22.79 -33.93 10.19
N HIS A 44 23.55 -33.04 10.81
CA HIS A 44 23.69 -32.95 12.26
C HIS A 44 23.19 -31.62 12.84
N GLY A 45 22.82 -30.66 12.03
CA GLY A 45 22.42 -29.34 12.52
C GLY A 45 23.52 -28.54 13.20
N ASP A 46 24.81 -28.82 12.85
CA ASP A 46 25.99 -28.21 13.45
C ASP A 46 26.05 -26.71 13.17
N ARG A 47 25.71 -25.89 14.19
CA ARG A 47 25.69 -24.44 14.11
C ARG A 47 27.07 -23.84 13.82
N ASP A 48 28.13 -24.43 14.29
CA ASP A 48 29.49 -23.95 14.04
C ASP A 48 29.90 -24.15 12.60
N ALA A 49 29.45 -25.24 11.96
CA ALA A 49 29.63 -25.46 10.53
C ALA A 49 28.85 -24.41 9.72
N ALA A 50 27.59 -24.13 10.07
CA ALA A 50 26.82 -23.09 9.43
C ALA A 50 27.44 -21.69 9.60
N HIS A 51 27.94 -21.38 10.81
CA HIS A 51 28.59 -20.09 11.08
C HIS A 51 29.87 -19.92 10.22
N LYS A 52 30.68 -20.96 10.07
CA LYS A 52 31.87 -20.93 9.18
C LYS A 52 31.47 -20.73 7.71
N LEU A 53 30.42 -21.39 7.23
CA LEU A 53 29.90 -21.19 5.87
C LEU A 53 29.43 -19.75 5.63
N VAL A 54 28.70 -19.19 6.58
CA VAL A 54 28.21 -17.79 6.47
C VAL A 54 29.36 -16.80 6.49
N THR A 55 30.24 -16.85 7.49
CA THR A 55 31.32 -15.89 7.68
C THR A 55 32.32 -15.87 6.51
N SER A 56 32.60 -17.00 5.91
CA SER A 56 33.47 -17.09 4.72
C SER A 56 32.87 -16.44 3.47
N HIS A 57 31.53 -16.33 3.40
CA HIS A 57 30.82 -15.76 2.23
C HIS A 57 30.31 -14.32 2.44
N LEU A 58 30.55 -13.68 3.61
CA LEU A 58 30.16 -12.28 3.85
C LEU A 58 30.76 -11.29 2.85
N ARG A 59 31.98 -11.56 2.36
CA ARG A 59 32.61 -10.75 1.28
C ARG A 59 31.79 -10.73 0.00
N LEU A 60 31.12 -11.84 -0.32
CA LEU A 60 30.24 -11.93 -1.48
C LEU A 60 29.02 -11.03 -1.33
N VAL A 61 28.43 -11.01 -0.12
CA VAL A 61 27.30 -10.14 0.20
C VAL A 61 27.67 -8.67 -0.01
N THR A 62 28.78 -8.22 0.55
CA THR A 62 29.23 -6.82 0.42
C THR A 62 29.52 -6.42 -1.01
N LYS A 63 30.12 -7.33 -1.80
CA LYS A 63 30.35 -7.12 -3.23
C LYS A 63 29.05 -6.93 -4.01
N ILE A 64 28.03 -7.76 -3.71
CA ILE A 64 26.72 -7.66 -4.36
C ILE A 64 25.99 -6.41 -3.90
N ALA A 65 25.95 -6.12 -2.59
CA ALA A 65 25.31 -4.94 -2.01
C ALA A 65 25.87 -3.63 -2.57
N SER A 66 27.20 -3.56 -2.80
CA SER A 66 27.82 -2.37 -3.42
C SER A 66 27.26 -2.04 -4.81
N GLY A 67 26.75 -3.01 -5.56
CA GLY A 67 26.11 -2.79 -6.85
C GLY A 67 24.74 -2.11 -6.76
N TYR A 68 24.18 -1.96 -5.56
CA TYR A 68 22.86 -1.34 -5.32
C TYR A 68 22.93 0.02 -4.60
N ARG A 69 24.11 0.66 -4.53
CA ARG A 69 24.28 1.99 -3.91
C ARG A 69 23.43 3.10 -4.53
N GLY A 70 23.09 3.00 -5.80
CA GLY A 70 22.36 4.03 -6.54
C GLY A 70 20.85 4.14 -6.21
N TYR A 71 20.35 3.36 -5.28
CA TYR A 71 18.91 3.37 -4.89
C TYR A 71 18.59 4.25 -3.68
N GLY A 72 19.56 5.02 -3.16
CA GLY A 72 19.33 5.98 -2.05
C GLY A 72 19.17 5.35 -0.66
N LEU A 73 19.33 4.03 -0.54
CA LEU A 73 19.24 3.33 0.75
C LEU A 73 20.61 3.18 1.41
N PRO A 74 20.68 3.18 2.76
CA PRO A 74 21.92 2.95 3.50
C PRO A 74 22.54 1.59 3.15
N ILE A 75 23.82 1.59 2.76
CA ILE A 75 24.52 0.36 2.35
C ILE A 75 24.61 -0.69 3.48
N SER A 76 24.61 -0.24 4.74
CA SER A 76 24.57 -1.10 5.92
C SER A 76 23.31 -1.95 5.98
N GLU A 77 22.16 -1.35 5.69
CA GLU A 77 20.87 -2.04 5.67
C GLU A 77 20.78 -3.00 4.49
N VAL A 78 21.20 -2.55 3.30
CA VAL A 78 21.27 -3.40 2.11
C VAL A 78 22.17 -4.62 2.34
N ALA A 79 23.30 -4.43 3.01
CA ALA A 79 24.21 -5.54 3.35
C ALA A 79 23.59 -6.48 4.41
N SER A 80 22.90 -5.95 5.41
CA SER A 80 22.22 -6.73 6.45
C SER A 80 21.13 -7.62 5.84
N GLU A 81 20.34 -7.08 4.93
CA GLU A 81 19.31 -7.84 4.22
C GLU A 81 19.94 -8.89 3.27
N GLY A 82 21.06 -8.54 2.65
CA GLY A 82 21.87 -9.50 1.90
C GLY A 82 22.40 -10.66 2.76
N ASN A 83 22.74 -10.40 4.03
CA ASN A 83 23.15 -11.44 4.98
C ASN A 83 21.99 -12.39 5.31
N ILE A 84 20.75 -11.88 5.43
CA ILE A 84 19.56 -12.71 5.59
C ILE A 84 19.39 -13.63 4.37
N GLY A 85 19.57 -13.10 3.16
CA GLY A 85 19.56 -13.91 1.93
C GLY A 85 20.65 -14.98 1.92
N LEU A 86 21.85 -14.69 2.42
CA LEU A 86 22.92 -15.68 2.58
C LEU A 86 22.56 -16.78 3.58
N LEU A 87 21.97 -16.43 4.71
CA LEU A 87 21.49 -17.41 5.71
C LEU A 87 20.46 -18.36 5.11
N GLN A 88 19.48 -17.85 4.39
CA GLN A 88 18.49 -18.65 3.67
C GLN A 88 19.12 -19.57 2.62
N ALA A 89 20.17 -19.07 1.95
CA ALA A 89 20.92 -19.90 1.00
C ALA A 89 21.63 -21.07 1.70
N VAL A 90 22.29 -20.83 2.84
CA VAL A 90 23.00 -21.87 3.61
C VAL A 90 22.03 -22.93 4.12
N GLU A 91 20.85 -22.50 4.62
CA GLU A 91 19.80 -23.41 5.10
C GLU A 91 19.31 -24.38 4.01
N ARG A 92 19.13 -23.87 2.78
CA ARG A 92 18.55 -24.63 1.66
C ARG A 92 19.60 -25.27 0.73
N PHE A 93 20.88 -25.05 1.00
CA PHE A 93 21.95 -25.53 0.14
C PHE A 93 22.06 -27.06 0.15
N LYS A 94 22.21 -27.65 -1.05
CA LYS A 94 22.38 -29.10 -1.27
C LYS A 94 23.74 -29.35 -1.89
N PRO A 95 24.75 -29.74 -1.07
CA PRO A 95 26.11 -29.94 -1.57
C PRO A 95 26.24 -31.11 -2.55
N GLU A 96 25.32 -32.09 -2.50
CA GLU A 96 25.34 -33.27 -3.38
C GLU A 96 25.15 -32.94 -4.85
N LYS A 97 24.59 -31.75 -5.14
CA LYS A 97 24.40 -31.24 -6.54
C LYS A 97 25.70 -30.79 -7.21
N GLY A 98 26.81 -30.74 -6.48
CA GLY A 98 28.13 -30.42 -7.01
C GLY A 98 28.40 -28.95 -7.32
N PHE A 99 27.45 -28.06 -7.08
CA PHE A 99 27.61 -26.59 -7.26
C PHE A 99 28.26 -25.96 -6.03
N ARG A 100 28.96 -24.83 -6.24
CA ARG A 100 29.52 -24.03 -5.14
C ARG A 100 28.41 -23.23 -4.43
N LEU A 101 28.53 -23.09 -3.10
CA LEU A 101 27.63 -22.28 -2.29
C LEU A 101 27.59 -20.83 -2.79
N ALA A 102 28.71 -20.25 -3.16
CA ALA A 102 28.79 -18.88 -3.70
C ALA A 102 27.88 -18.65 -4.92
N THR A 103 27.80 -19.62 -5.83
CA THR A 103 26.92 -19.53 -7.01
C THR A 103 25.45 -19.59 -6.61
N TYR A 104 25.09 -20.48 -5.71
CA TYR A 104 23.74 -20.63 -5.22
C TYR A 104 23.29 -19.41 -4.36
N ALA A 105 24.16 -18.99 -3.43
CA ALA A 105 23.90 -17.86 -2.55
C ALA A 105 23.74 -16.53 -3.30
N THR A 106 24.42 -16.34 -4.43
CA THR A 106 24.29 -15.12 -5.25
C THR A 106 22.83 -14.83 -5.65
N TRP A 107 22.05 -15.85 -5.93
CA TRP A 107 20.63 -15.69 -6.27
C TRP A 107 19.80 -15.27 -5.07
N TRP A 108 20.01 -15.89 -3.93
CA TRP A 108 19.31 -15.59 -2.67
C TRP A 108 19.65 -14.19 -2.16
N ILE A 109 20.94 -13.83 -2.15
CA ILE A 109 21.41 -12.49 -1.75
C ILE A 109 20.78 -11.41 -2.63
N LYS A 110 20.81 -11.60 -3.97
CA LYS A 110 20.18 -10.64 -4.90
C LYS A 110 18.68 -10.55 -4.68
N ALA A 111 18.01 -11.67 -4.46
CA ALA A 111 16.56 -11.68 -4.25
C ALA A 111 16.18 -10.92 -2.96
N ALA A 112 16.87 -11.18 -1.85
CA ALA A 112 16.64 -10.50 -0.58
C ALA A 112 16.90 -8.98 -0.69
N ILE A 113 18.02 -8.58 -1.29
CA ILE A 113 18.35 -7.17 -1.51
C ILE A 113 17.31 -6.49 -2.40
N GLN A 114 16.91 -7.11 -3.49
CA GLN A 114 15.92 -6.53 -4.41
C GLN A 114 14.53 -6.41 -3.76
N GLU A 115 14.14 -7.39 -2.97
CA GLU A 115 12.88 -7.33 -2.22
C GLU A 115 12.90 -6.20 -1.19
N TYR A 116 14.00 -6.05 -0.45
CA TYR A 116 14.20 -4.96 0.49
C TYR A 116 14.10 -3.59 -0.19
N ILE A 117 14.81 -3.40 -1.32
CA ILE A 117 14.78 -2.15 -2.08
C ILE A 117 13.35 -1.81 -2.52
N LEU A 118 12.62 -2.75 -3.11
CA LEU A 118 11.24 -2.52 -3.56
C LEU A 118 10.28 -2.16 -2.42
N ARG A 119 10.57 -2.63 -1.20
CA ARG A 119 9.76 -2.34 -0.01
C ARG A 119 10.09 -0.99 0.62
N SER A 120 11.37 -0.60 0.61
CA SER A 120 11.88 0.53 1.39
C SER A 120 12.20 1.78 0.56
N TRP A 121 12.15 1.69 -0.77
CA TRP A 121 12.52 2.79 -1.66
C TRP A 121 11.50 3.95 -1.67
N SER A 122 10.21 3.65 -1.53
CA SER A 122 9.11 4.63 -1.53
C SER A 122 8.07 4.26 -0.48
N LEU A 123 7.35 5.26 0.05
CA LEU A 123 6.21 5.07 0.95
C LEU A 123 5.10 4.26 0.28
N VAL A 124 4.91 4.46 -1.03
CA VAL A 124 3.95 3.68 -1.83
C VAL A 124 4.64 2.44 -2.37
N ARG A 125 4.18 1.27 -1.96
CA ARG A 125 4.76 -0.01 -2.37
C ARG A 125 4.82 -0.15 -3.89
N MET A 126 6.03 -0.39 -4.39
CA MET A 126 6.31 -0.58 -5.81
C MET A 126 6.57 -2.05 -6.17
N GLY A 127 6.47 -2.37 -7.47
CA GLY A 127 6.88 -3.68 -7.95
C GLY A 127 5.95 -4.83 -7.58
N THR A 128 4.64 -4.62 -7.62
CA THR A 128 3.65 -5.67 -7.35
C THR A 128 3.64 -6.75 -8.46
N THR A 129 3.90 -6.38 -9.72
CA THR A 129 3.95 -7.31 -10.84
C THR A 129 5.39 -7.62 -11.28
N ALA A 130 5.57 -8.74 -11.99
CA ALA A 130 6.88 -9.13 -12.54
C ALA A 130 7.43 -8.09 -13.53
N ASN A 131 6.56 -7.48 -14.34
CA ASN A 131 6.92 -6.42 -15.29
C ASN A 131 7.41 -5.15 -14.58
N GLN A 132 6.72 -4.73 -13.52
CA GLN A 132 7.13 -3.58 -12.71
C GLN A 132 8.49 -3.80 -12.04
N LYS A 133 8.73 -4.99 -11.46
CA LYS A 133 10.05 -5.35 -10.90
C LYS A 133 11.14 -5.27 -11.96
N LYS A 134 10.89 -5.83 -13.13
CA LYS A 134 11.82 -5.83 -14.25
C LYS A 134 12.13 -4.41 -14.71
N LEU A 135 11.11 -3.55 -14.83
CA LEU A 135 11.26 -2.14 -15.18
C LEU A 135 12.05 -1.38 -14.14
N PHE A 136 11.70 -1.48 -12.86
CA PHE A 136 12.36 -0.78 -11.77
C PHE A 136 13.88 -0.93 -11.79
N PHE A 137 14.38 -2.17 -11.96
CA PHE A 137 15.82 -2.43 -11.96
C PHE A 137 16.53 -2.20 -13.31
N ASN A 138 15.80 -2.16 -14.40
CA ASN A 138 16.42 -2.08 -15.73
C ASN A 138 16.13 -0.79 -16.48
N LEU A 139 15.13 0.03 -16.09
CA LEU A 139 14.72 1.22 -16.81
C LEU A 139 15.86 2.26 -16.86
N SER A 140 16.52 2.53 -15.75
CA SER A 140 17.65 3.45 -15.69
C SER A 140 18.80 3.04 -16.63
N LYS A 141 19.14 1.75 -16.65
CA LYS A 141 20.14 1.21 -17.59
C LYS A 141 19.69 1.27 -19.06
N ALA A 142 18.40 1.11 -19.29
CA ALA A 142 17.84 1.20 -20.63
C ALA A 142 17.86 2.65 -21.13
N LYS A 143 17.50 3.62 -20.29
CA LYS A 143 17.59 5.06 -20.56
C LYS A 143 19.03 5.47 -20.89
N SER A 144 19.99 5.10 -20.05
CA SER A 144 21.42 5.39 -20.24
C SER A 144 21.94 4.91 -21.60
N LYS A 145 21.49 3.72 -22.06
CA LYS A 145 21.90 3.16 -23.36
C LYS A 145 21.27 3.85 -24.58
N ILE A 146 20.18 4.56 -24.39
CA ILE A 146 19.44 5.26 -25.47
C ILE A 146 19.77 6.76 -25.45
N SER A 147 20.68 7.19 -24.54
CA SER A 147 21.02 8.61 -24.33
C SER A 147 19.78 9.46 -23.94
N ALA A 148 18.76 8.82 -23.39
CA ALA A 148 17.57 9.49 -22.86
C ALA A 148 17.82 9.86 -21.39
N LEU A 149 18.78 10.75 -21.16
CA LEU A 149 19.22 11.17 -19.82
C LEU A 149 18.42 12.38 -19.29
N ASP A 150 17.55 12.97 -20.10
CA ASP A 150 16.76 14.12 -19.68
C ASP A 150 15.79 13.73 -18.57
N GLU A 151 15.78 14.53 -17.50
CA GLU A 151 14.78 14.46 -16.44
C GLU A 151 13.44 14.95 -17.01
N GLY A 152 12.46 14.07 -17.10
CA GLY A 152 11.13 14.39 -17.62
C GLY A 152 10.46 13.23 -18.34
N ASP A 153 9.38 13.55 -19.01
CA ASP A 153 8.63 12.57 -19.80
C ASP A 153 9.45 12.15 -21.04
N MET A 154 9.55 10.83 -21.22
CA MET A 154 10.27 10.23 -22.35
C MET A 154 9.50 10.46 -23.67
N ARG A 155 10.25 10.61 -24.78
CA ARG A 155 9.65 10.68 -26.12
C ARG A 155 8.96 9.35 -26.48
N PRO A 156 7.86 9.39 -27.25
CA PRO A 156 7.11 8.17 -27.59
C PRO A 156 7.96 7.09 -28.27
N ASP A 157 8.94 7.49 -29.11
CA ASP A 157 9.84 6.56 -29.79
C ASP A 157 10.77 5.83 -28.81
N GLN A 158 11.24 6.53 -27.78
CA GLN A 158 12.07 5.97 -26.72
C GLN A 158 11.29 4.98 -25.87
N VAL A 159 10.02 5.32 -25.55
CA VAL A 159 9.11 4.43 -24.81
C VAL A 159 8.89 3.13 -25.57
N LYS A 160 8.58 3.20 -26.88
CA LYS A 160 8.41 2.03 -27.76
C LYS A 160 9.64 1.15 -27.80
N LEU A 161 10.82 1.76 -27.90
CA LEU A 161 12.08 1.02 -27.97
C LEU A 161 12.40 0.31 -26.65
N ILE A 162 12.14 0.97 -25.51
CA ILE A 162 12.32 0.37 -24.18
C ILE A 162 11.29 -0.75 -23.96
N ALA A 163 10.01 -0.51 -24.29
CA ALA A 163 8.94 -1.50 -24.17
C ALA A 163 9.27 -2.78 -24.97
N LYS A 164 9.70 -2.63 -26.24
CA LYS A 164 10.12 -3.75 -27.07
C LYS A 164 11.34 -4.49 -26.50
N ARG A 165 12.34 -3.75 -25.99
CA ARG A 165 13.57 -4.34 -25.44
C ARG A 165 13.33 -5.12 -24.15
N LEU A 166 12.46 -4.60 -23.29
CA LEU A 166 12.14 -5.22 -21.98
C LEU A 166 10.94 -6.17 -22.07
N GLY A 167 10.19 -6.21 -23.18
CA GLY A 167 9.02 -7.05 -23.35
C GLY A 167 7.90 -6.68 -22.38
N VAL A 168 7.61 -5.39 -22.26
CA VAL A 168 6.59 -4.81 -21.36
C VAL A 168 5.71 -3.85 -22.16
N THR A 169 4.58 -3.42 -21.59
CA THR A 169 3.68 -2.46 -22.24
C THR A 169 4.27 -1.04 -22.22
N GLU A 170 3.87 -0.20 -23.17
CA GLU A 170 4.30 1.20 -23.24
C GLU A 170 3.76 1.98 -22.03
N THR A 171 2.53 1.67 -21.58
CA THR A 171 1.92 2.25 -20.39
C THR A 171 2.72 1.96 -19.12
N ASP A 172 3.15 0.69 -18.92
CA ASP A 172 4.00 0.32 -17.79
C ASP A 172 5.32 1.11 -17.75
N VAL A 173 5.90 1.40 -18.93
CA VAL A 173 7.16 2.17 -19.03
C VAL A 173 6.94 3.62 -18.62
N ILE A 174 5.84 4.26 -19.07
CA ILE A 174 5.49 5.64 -18.73
C ILE A 174 5.21 5.76 -17.24
N ASP A 175 4.38 4.89 -16.71
CA ASP A 175 4.01 4.88 -15.29
C ASP A 175 5.23 4.66 -14.38
N MET A 176 6.10 3.72 -14.76
CA MET A 176 7.34 3.48 -14.01
C MET A 176 8.29 4.67 -14.09
N ASN A 177 8.37 5.35 -15.26
CA ASN A 177 9.21 6.53 -15.40
C ASN A 177 8.78 7.65 -14.45
N ARG A 178 7.47 7.91 -14.32
CA ARG A 178 6.91 8.92 -13.42
C ARG A 178 7.19 8.57 -11.97
N ARG A 179 7.03 7.29 -11.60
CA ARG A 179 7.29 6.80 -10.23
C ARG A 179 8.76 6.86 -9.83
N LEU A 180 9.69 6.66 -10.76
CA LEU A 180 11.13 6.74 -10.49
C LEU A 180 11.63 8.16 -10.19
N GLY A 181 10.81 9.19 -10.37
CA GLY A 181 11.08 10.54 -9.89
C GLY A 181 11.16 10.67 -8.37
N GLY A 182 10.74 9.63 -7.64
CA GLY A 182 10.76 9.60 -6.17
C GLY A 182 9.54 10.26 -5.53
N ASP A 183 9.49 10.21 -4.20
CA ASP A 183 8.45 10.85 -3.41
C ASP A 183 8.80 12.32 -3.21
N ALA A 184 7.83 13.22 -3.43
CA ALA A 184 7.99 14.65 -3.18
C ALA A 184 7.70 14.97 -1.70
N SER A 185 8.53 15.80 -1.07
CA SER A 185 8.28 16.26 0.29
C SER A 185 7.22 17.35 0.29
N LEU A 186 6.17 17.17 1.10
CA LEU A 186 5.13 18.19 1.31
C LEU A 186 5.66 19.41 2.09
N ASN A 187 6.77 19.24 2.83
CA ASN A 187 7.42 20.33 3.55
C ASN A 187 8.41 21.10 2.68
N ALA A 188 8.48 20.81 1.39
CA ALA A 188 9.28 21.60 0.48
C ALA A 188 8.62 22.96 0.27
N THR A 189 9.41 24.04 0.33
CA THR A 189 8.93 25.40 0.11
C THR A 189 8.54 25.60 -1.37
N ILE A 190 7.42 26.28 -1.60
CA ILE A 190 6.90 26.53 -2.97
C ILE A 190 7.75 27.57 -3.69
N ARG A 191 8.30 28.57 -2.96
CA ARG A 191 9.11 29.65 -3.51
C ARG A 191 10.46 29.75 -2.81
N ALA A 192 11.49 30.05 -3.59
CA ALA A 192 12.84 30.28 -3.08
C ALA A 192 13.02 31.68 -2.41
N ASP A 193 12.05 32.59 -2.55
CA ASP A 193 12.13 34.02 -2.16
C ASP A 193 11.80 34.31 -0.70
N GLY A 194 11.95 33.33 0.21
CA GLY A 194 11.77 33.57 1.66
C GLY A 194 10.32 33.52 2.16
N ASP A 195 9.36 33.25 1.29
CA ASP A 195 8.00 32.89 1.71
C ASP A 195 8.02 31.44 2.22
N SER A 196 7.66 31.26 3.50
CA SER A 196 7.71 29.95 4.17
C SER A 196 6.53 29.02 3.81
N SER A 197 5.78 29.33 2.77
CA SER A 197 4.66 28.49 2.32
C SER A 197 5.16 27.13 1.82
N GLU A 198 4.67 26.07 2.41
CA GLU A 198 4.98 24.69 2.06
C GLU A 198 3.90 24.11 1.12
N TRP A 199 4.24 23.06 0.36
CA TRP A 199 3.26 22.34 -0.45
C TRP A 199 2.09 21.78 0.39
N GLN A 200 2.33 21.50 1.66
CA GLN A 200 1.32 21.05 2.61
C GLN A 200 0.20 22.08 2.78
N ASP A 201 0.54 23.37 2.80
CA ASP A 201 -0.43 24.47 3.00
C ASP A 201 -1.41 24.63 1.82
N CYS A 202 -1.04 24.09 0.66
CA CYS A 202 -1.89 24.11 -0.54
C CYS A 202 -2.87 22.93 -0.61
N LEU A 203 -2.78 21.96 0.31
CA LEU A 203 -3.69 20.82 0.32
C LEU A 203 -5.04 21.23 0.92
N VAL A 204 -6.09 21.11 0.13
CA VAL A 204 -7.46 21.37 0.58
C VAL A 204 -8.07 20.07 1.08
N ASP A 205 -8.67 20.10 2.26
CA ASP A 205 -9.48 18.99 2.77
C ASP A 205 -10.81 18.95 2.00
N GLU A 206 -11.07 17.85 1.30
CA GLU A 206 -12.31 17.60 0.56
C GLU A 206 -13.46 17.10 1.46
N SER A 207 -13.19 16.88 2.75
CA SER A 207 -14.22 16.49 3.71
C SER A 207 -15.26 17.59 3.84
N PRO A 208 -16.57 17.24 3.91
CA PRO A 208 -17.60 18.26 4.13
C PRO A 208 -17.35 18.95 5.48
N ASP A 209 -17.51 20.27 5.49
CA ASP A 209 -17.35 21.09 6.68
C ASP A 209 -18.41 20.75 7.75
N GLN A 210 -18.17 21.25 8.96
CA GLN A 210 -19.06 20.96 10.11
C GLN A 210 -20.48 21.48 9.86
N GLU A 211 -20.62 22.63 9.20
CA GLU A 211 -21.91 23.23 8.85
C GLU A 211 -22.69 22.32 7.90
N THR A 212 -22.06 21.90 6.81
CA THR A 212 -22.68 20.99 5.83
C THR A 212 -23.07 19.64 6.48
N THR A 213 -22.20 19.10 7.33
CA THR A 213 -22.46 17.84 8.04
C THR A 213 -23.64 17.99 9.01
N LEU A 214 -23.68 19.09 9.77
CA LEU A 214 -24.77 19.37 10.70
C LEU A 214 -26.09 19.60 9.94
N ALA A 215 -26.08 20.42 8.90
CA ALA A 215 -27.26 20.69 8.07
C ALA A 215 -27.83 19.41 7.46
N ALA A 216 -26.97 18.53 6.93
CA ALA A 216 -27.39 17.23 6.39
C ALA A 216 -27.99 16.32 7.47
N SER A 217 -27.40 16.32 8.68
CA SER A 217 -27.90 15.54 9.83
C SER A 217 -29.26 16.05 10.31
N GLU A 218 -29.42 17.37 10.46
CA GLU A 218 -30.69 17.99 10.85
C GLU A 218 -31.79 17.76 9.80
N GLU A 219 -31.45 17.90 8.53
CA GLU A 219 -32.39 17.61 7.45
C GLU A 219 -32.84 16.14 7.46
N PHE A 220 -31.91 15.22 7.65
CA PHE A 220 -32.24 13.79 7.79
C PHE A 220 -33.15 13.52 8.97
N ASP A 221 -32.86 14.10 10.14
CA ASP A 221 -33.68 13.95 11.33
C ASP A 221 -35.08 14.55 11.17
N ASN A 222 -35.17 15.72 10.52
CA ASN A 222 -36.46 16.36 10.20
C ASN A 222 -37.29 15.50 9.23
N ARG A 223 -36.67 14.97 8.19
CA ARG A 223 -37.33 14.02 7.26
C ARG A 223 -37.79 12.75 7.98
N ARG A 224 -36.97 12.21 8.88
CA ARG A 224 -37.29 11.02 9.69
C ARG A 224 -38.47 11.29 10.63
N LYS A 225 -38.47 12.42 11.32
CA LYS A 225 -39.58 12.84 12.17
C LYS A 225 -40.88 13.04 11.37
N ALA A 226 -40.82 13.74 10.25
CA ALA A 226 -41.94 13.95 9.35
C ALA A 226 -42.56 12.63 8.85
N LEU A 227 -41.68 11.66 8.50
CA LEU A 227 -42.11 10.32 8.08
C LEU A 227 -42.75 9.54 9.25
N ALA A 228 -42.16 9.57 10.44
CA ALA A 228 -42.69 8.90 11.63
C ALA A 228 -44.08 9.43 11.98
N ASP A 229 -44.27 10.76 11.98
CA ASP A 229 -45.57 11.40 12.22
C ASP A 229 -46.57 11.01 11.11
N ALA A 230 -46.16 10.97 9.84
CA ALA A 230 -47.04 10.59 8.74
C ALA A 230 -47.48 9.11 8.81
N LEU A 231 -46.62 8.22 9.31
CA LEU A 231 -46.98 6.81 9.52
C LEU A 231 -48.06 6.64 10.61
N GLY A 232 -48.15 7.58 11.54
CA GLY A 232 -49.20 7.62 12.56
C GLY A 232 -50.62 7.85 11.99
N VAL A 233 -50.73 8.39 10.77
CA VAL A 233 -52.03 8.65 10.09
C VAL A 233 -52.58 7.38 9.41
N LEU A 234 -51.73 6.35 9.24
CA LEU A 234 -52.13 5.09 8.64
C LEU A 234 -52.81 4.15 9.64
N ASP A 235 -53.84 3.46 9.16
CA ASP A 235 -54.46 2.32 9.92
C ASP A 235 -53.42 1.22 10.10
N GLY A 236 -53.48 0.47 11.18
CA GLY A 236 -52.50 -0.56 11.52
C GLY A 236 -52.20 -1.56 10.38
N ARG A 237 -53.19 -1.89 9.56
CA ARG A 237 -53.04 -2.77 8.39
C ARG A 237 -52.30 -2.08 7.24
N ASP A 238 -52.70 -0.85 6.90
CA ASP A 238 -52.07 -0.07 5.84
C ASP A 238 -50.63 0.28 6.21
N ARG A 239 -50.38 0.59 7.49
CA ARG A 239 -49.03 0.83 8.01
C ARG A 239 -48.12 -0.39 7.89
N ARG A 240 -48.61 -1.59 8.24
CA ARG A 240 -47.82 -2.84 8.13
C ARG A 240 -47.48 -3.15 6.70
N ILE A 241 -48.39 -2.92 5.72
CA ILE A 241 -48.12 -3.10 4.29
C ILE A 241 -47.03 -2.12 3.85
N PHE A 242 -47.15 -0.86 4.24
CA PHE A 242 -46.22 0.19 3.85
C PHE A 242 -44.81 -0.05 4.43
N GLU A 243 -44.68 -0.36 5.71
CA GLU A 243 -43.41 -0.65 6.40
C GLU A 243 -42.70 -1.83 5.77
N ARG A 244 -43.39 -2.96 5.52
CA ARG A 244 -42.82 -4.17 4.94
C ARG A 244 -42.40 -4.01 3.48
N ARG A 245 -43.06 -3.13 2.73
CA ARG A 245 -42.81 -2.92 1.31
C ARG A 245 -41.84 -1.80 1.00
N ARG A 246 -41.83 -0.73 1.81
CA ARG A 246 -41.10 0.51 1.49
C ARG A 246 -40.00 0.86 2.46
N LEU A 247 -40.10 0.43 3.71
CA LEU A 247 -39.13 0.79 4.75
C LEU A 247 -38.25 -0.36 5.19
N ALA A 248 -38.64 -1.61 4.94
CA ALA A 248 -37.79 -2.77 5.23
C ALA A 248 -36.63 -2.87 4.25
N GLY A 249 -35.43 -3.21 4.74
CA GLY A 249 -34.24 -3.43 3.91
C GLY A 249 -34.41 -4.57 2.91
N GLU A 250 -35.11 -5.64 3.31
CA GLU A 250 -35.56 -6.70 2.42
C GLU A 250 -37.05 -6.52 2.10
N GLN A 251 -37.35 -6.15 0.87
CA GLN A 251 -38.72 -5.91 0.43
C GLN A 251 -39.45 -7.25 0.20
N ILE A 252 -40.54 -7.48 0.93
CA ILE A 252 -41.39 -8.67 0.77
C ILE A 252 -42.21 -8.54 -0.53
N THR A 253 -42.44 -9.65 -1.22
CA THR A 253 -43.23 -9.66 -2.46
C THR A 253 -44.72 -9.42 -2.17
N LEU A 254 -45.43 -8.87 -3.20
CA LEU A 254 -46.91 -8.67 -3.07
C LEU A 254 -47.65 -10.00 -2.86
N ALA A 255 -47.12 -11.11 -3.35
CA ALA A 255 -47.73 -12.42 -3.19
C ALA A 255 -47.61 -12.94 -1.73
N GLU A 256 -46.45 -12.77 -1.11
CA GLU A 256 -46.22 -13.15 0.30
C GLU A 256 -47.07 -12.31 1.24
N LEU A 257 -47.14 -10.98 1.03
CA LEU A 257 -48.01 -10.12 1.80
C LEU A 257 -49.50 -10.43 1.60
N ALA A 258 -49.91 -10.81 0.41
CA ALA A 258 -51.28 -11.25 0.11
C ALA A 258 -51.66 -12.50 0.92
N ASN A 259 -50.73 -13.47 1.01
CA ASN A 259 -50.90 -14.67 1.82
C ASN A 259 -50.92 -14.35 3.32
N GLU A 260 -50.05 -13.46 3.81
CA GLU A 260 -49.98 -13.06 5.22
C GLU A 260 -51.28 -12.36 5.70
N ILE A 261 -51.86 -11.52 4.83
CA ILE A 261 -52.99 -10.67 5.17
C ILE A 261 -54.36 -11.35 4.80
N GLY A 262 -54.32 -12.41 3.95
CA GLY A 262 -55.51 -13.14 3.50
C GLY A 262 -56.33 -12.39 2.46
N VAL A 263 -55.70 -11.62 1.56
CA VAL A 263 -56.34 -10.83 0.50
C VAL A 263 -55.67 -11.08 -0.84
N SER A 264 -56.35 -10.72 -1.97
CA SER A 264 -55.77 -10.86 -3.28
C SER A 264 -54.56 -9.92 -3.49
N ARG A 265 -53.59 -10.37 -4.31
CA ARG A 265 -52.38 -9.60 -4.66
C ARG A 265 -52.72 -8.19 -5.17
N GLU A 266 -53.76 -8.07 -6.02
CA GLU A 266 -54.16 -6.78 -6.56
C GLU A 266 -54.76 -5.89 -5.47
N ARG A 267 -55.43 -6.46 -4.47
CA ARG A 267 -55.92 -5.69 -3.34
C ARG A 267 -54.79 -5.15 -2.48
N VAL A 268 -53.73 -5.91 -2.25
CA VAL A 268 -52.54 -5.44 -1.56
C VAL A 268 -51.88 -4.28 -2.31
N ARG A 269 -51.79 -4.37 -3.65
CA ARG A 269 -51.26 -3.27 -4.48
C ARG A 269 -52.11 -2.00 -4.37
N GLN A 270 -53.42 -2.12 -4.38
CA GLN A 270 -54.30 -0.96 -4.17
C GLN A 270 -54.16 -0.32 -2.80
N LEU A 271 -54.03 -1.16 -1.75
CA LEU A 271 -53.78 -0.67 -0.38
C LEU A 271 -52.41 0.01 -0.28
N GLU A 272 -51.36 -0.54 -0.88
CA GLU A 272 -50.03 0.07 -0.91
C GLU A 272 -50.07 1.46 -1.56
N VAL A 273 -50.73 1.62 -2.71
CA VAL A 273 -50.84 2.90 -3.40
C VAL A 273 -51.62 3.92 -2.55
N ARG A 274 -52.74 3.52 -1.96
CA ARG A 274 -53.52 4.38 -1.06
C ARG A 274 -52.72 4.79 0.18
N ALA A 275 -51.98 3.86 0.77
CA ALA A 275 -51.12 4.14 1.92
C ALA A 275 -50.05 5.15 1.56
N PHE A 276 -49.39 4.96 0.40
CA PHE A 276 -48.39 5.88 -0.11
C PHE A 276 -48.95 7.30 -0.32
N GLU A 277 -50.10 7.42 -0.96
CA GLU A 277 -50.77 8.73 -1.17
C GLU A 277 -51.12 9.44 0.14
N LYS A 278 -51.64 8.67 1.15
CA LYS A 278 -51.91 9.20 2.47
C LYS A 278 -50.64 9.71 3.17
N VAL A 279 -49.54 8.91 3.14
CA VAL A 279 -48.26 9.31 3.72
C VAL A 279 -47.68 10.51 2.99
N GLN A 280 -47.67 10.53 1.65
CA GLN A 280 -47.19 11.65 0.85
C GLN A 280 -47.92 12.96 1.18
N LYS A 281 -49.24 12.90 1.32
CA LYS A 281 -50.06 14.04 1.69
C LYS A 281 -49.76 14.52 3.12
N ALA A 282 -49.61 13.62 4.06
CA ALA A 282 -49.25 13.92 5.44
C ALA A 282 -47.86 14.53 5.56
N VAL A 283 -46.85 13.96 4.88
CA VAL A 283 -45.48 14.51 4.86
C VAL A 283 -45.46 15.92 4.27
N LYS A 284 -46.10 16.13 3.09
CA LYS A 284 -46.18 17.47 2.48
C LYS A 284 -46.80 18.50 3.42
N LYS A 285 -47.90 18.14 4.11
CA LYS A 285 -48.53 19.02 5.11
C LYS A 285 -47.60 19.34 6.27
N ARG A 286 -46.82 18.34 6.74
CA ARG A 286 -45.88 18.53 7.86
C ARG A 286 -44.69 19.39 7.47
N VAL A 287 -44.12 19.19 6.29
CA VAL A 287 -43.00 19.97 5.77
C VAL A 287 -43.45 21.45 5.60
N ALA A 288 -44.61 21.71 5.00
CA ALA A 288 -45.13 23.05 4.88
C ALA A 288 -45.36 23.73 6.25
N ALA A 289 -45.80 22.99 7.26
CA ALA A 289 -45.93 23.50 8.61
C ALA A 289 -44.58 23.84 9.26
N MET A 290 -43.53 23.03 9.01
CA MET A 290 -42.17 23.30 9.47
C MET A 290 -41.56 24.54 8.82
N GLU A 291 -41.74 24.72 7.50
CA GLU A 291 -41.27 25.90 6.78
C GLU A 291 -41.91 27.18 7.30
N ILE A 292 -43.20 27.15 7.60
CA ILE A 292 -43.91 28.30 8.19
C ILE A 292 -43.37 28.60 9.60
N SER A 293 -43.08 27.58 10.39
CA SER A 293 -42.54 27.80 11.76
C SER A 293 -41.11 28.34 11.74
N ALA A 294 -40.30 27.93 10.74
CA ALA A 294 -38.92 28.41 10.56
C ALA A 294 -38.87 29.86 10.01
N SER A 295 -39.93 30.33 9.33
CA SER A 295 -40.01 31.69 8.78
C SER A 295 -40.54 32.76 9.75
N LEU A 296 -40.98 32.35 10.96
CA LEU A 296 -41.42 33.31 11.97
C LEU A 296 -40.19 33.85 12.72
N PRO A 297 -40.03 35.21 12.80
CA PRO A 297 -38.93 35.80 13.55
C PRO A 297 -39.04 35.44 15.02
N VAL A 298 -37.90 34.98 15.59
CA VAL A 298 -37.76 34.78 17.03
C VAL A 298 -37.97 36.13 17.73
N GLN A 299 -39.03 36.30 18.50
CA GLN A 299 -39.28 37.47 19.34
C GLN A 299 -38.35 37.49 20.56
#